data_5a297f8647018e185b5e950759bc7312
#
_entry.id   5a297f8647018e185b5e950759bc7312
#
_cell.length_a   1.000
_cell.length_b   1.000
_cell.length_c   1.000
_cell.angle_alpha   90.00
_cell.angle_beta   90.00
_cell.angle_gamma   90.00
#
_symmetry.space_group_name_H-M   'P 1'
#
loop_
_entity.id
_entity.type
_entity.pdbx_description
1 polymer ?
#
loop_
_entity_poly.entity_id
_entity_poly.type
_entity_poly.pdbx_seq_one_letter_code
_entity_poly.pdbx_strand_id
1 'polypeptide(L)'
;MGATLKDATAIAGIGQTPFARQLPESEKTLACRAIVAALDDAGIAPSEVDAFASYTMEETDEVEIAKAIGAGDLTHFSKVGFGGGGSCATVAHLAAAIATGQASVGVAWRSRKRGSGPRPWKNTQVQLPTPGQWTRPFGLLRPADEIGMLARRYMHEYGATRDHLFNVALACRNRANQNPAAMMYERPLTREMYMTARWISEPLCLFDNCLETDGALACVVVSAERARDCRQRPVYVHSAAQGLPAQHHGMVNYWTDDPLTGPAWTAARHLWKGADLGPQDVDVAQIYDAFTPLIPSRWRATASADAVRARPSPRAARWRSAAGSRSTPAAAVSPRRMCTVST
;
A
#
# COMPACT_ATOMS: atom_id res chain seq x y z
N MET A 1 -16.78 17.08 22.76
CA MET A 1 -16.90 16.66 21.35
C MET A 1 -15.69 15.76 21.08
N GLY A 2 -15.90 14.53 20.59
CA GLY A 2 -14.79 13.67 20.25
C GLY A 2 -13.96 14.27 19.11
N ALA A 3 -12.64 14.16 19.16
CA ALA A 3 -11.75 14.60 18.09
C ALA A 3 -12.14 13.89 16.77
N THR A 4 -12.36 14.64 15.71
CA THR A 4 -12.61 14.06 14.40
C THR A 4 -11.29 13.99 13.64
N LEU A 5 -11.03 12.89 12.93
CA LEU A 5 -9.82 12.75 12.11
C LEU A 5 -9.89 13.51 10.78
N LYS A 6 -11.10 13.91 10.39
CA LYS A 6 -11.36 14.57 9.11
C LYS A 6 -10.60 15.88 9.00
N ASP A 7 -9.67 15.93 8.06
CA ASP A 7 -8.82 17.10 7.76
C ASP A 7 -8.04 17.66 8.98
N ALA A 8 -7.94 16.89 10.08
CA ALA A 8 -7.26 17.32 11.28
C ALA A 8 -5.73 17.25 11.15
N THR A 9 -5.25 16.45 10.20
CA THR A 9 -3.81 16.26 9.96
C THR A 9 -3.52 16.29 8.45
N ALA A 10 -2.26 16.45 8.11
CA ALA A 10 -1.80 16.42 6.73
C ALA A 10 -0.44 15.73 6.59
N ILE A 11 -0.19 15.15 5.43
CA ILE A 11 1.17 14.79 5.01
C ILE A 11 1.84 16.08 4.53
N ALA A 12 2.98 16.40 5.17
CA ALA A 12 3.72 17.63 4.96
C ALA A 12 5.00 17.42 4.14
N GLY A 13 5.50 16.18 4.07
CA GLY A 13 6.70 15.85 3.29
C GLY A 13 6.80 14.36 3.02
N ILE A 14 7.55 14.03 1.97
CA ILE A 14 7.82 12.68 1.54
C ILE A 14 9.31 12.49 1.21
N GLY A 15 9.82 11.29 1.44
CA GLY A 15 11.20 10.96 1.11
C GLY A 15 11.33 9.52 0.65
N GLN A 16 12.25 9.28 -0.26
CA GLN A 16 12.56 7.94 -0.75
C GLN A 16 14.04 7.82 -1.12
N THR A 17 14.54 6.61 -1.06
CA THR A 17 15.83 6.24 -1.66
C THR A 17 15.61 5.79 -3.10
N PRO A 18 16.65 5.68 -3.93
CA PRO A 18 16.57 4.87 -5.14
C PRO A 18 16.10 3.46 -4.83
N PHE A 19 15.36 2.85 -5.77
CA PHE A 19 14.99 1.44 -5.70
C PHE A 19 15.88 0.64 -6.66
N ALA A 20 16.46 -0.45 -6.17
CA ALA A 20 17.30 -1.31 -6.98
C ALA A 20 17.14 -2.79 -6.57
N ARG A 21 17.60 -3.71 -7.42
CA ARG A 21 17.65 -5.12 -7.06
C ARG A 21 18.58 -5.37 -5.86
N GLN A 22 19.63 -4.57 -5.74
CA GLN A 22 20.60 -4.63 -4.65
C GLN A 22 21.17 -3.24 -4.40
N LEU A 23 21.13 -2.81 -3.15
CA LEU A 23 21.78 -1.61 -2.65
C LEU A 23 22.85 -2.00 -1.63
N PRO A 24 23.97 -1.26 -1.57
CA PRO A 24 25.06 -1.59 -0.63
C PRO A 24 24.69 -1.26 0.82
N GLU A 25 23.80 -0.29 1.04
CA GLU A 25 23.44 0.20 2.36
C GLU A 25 22.64 -0.82 3.17
N SER A 26 22.72 -0.71 4.51
CA SER A 26 21.87 -1.46 5.43
C SER A 26 20.42 -0.97 5.38
N GLU A 27 19.46 -1.80 5.81
CA GLU A 27 18.05 -1.37 5.93
C GLU A 27 17.94 -0.11 6.82
N LYS A 28 18.68 -0.05 7.94
CA LYS A 28 18.71 1.13 8.82
C LYS A 28 19.20 2.38 8.09
N THR A 29 20.29 2.29 7.33
CA THR A 29 20.80 3.43 6.57
C THR A 29 19.79 3.91 5.53
N LEU A 30 19.14 2.99 4.81
CA LEU A 30 18.09 3.33 3.85
C LEU A 30 16.89 4.00 4.53
N ALA A 31 16.46 3.47 5.69
CA ALA A 31 15.38 4.08 6.48
C ALA A 31 15.73 5.50 6.89
N CYS A 32 16.89 5.72 7.50
CA CYS A 32 17.33 7.05 7.93
C CYS A 32 17.41 8.04 6.76
N ARG A 33 17.94 7.64 5.61
CA ARG A 33 17.99 8.49 4.41
C ARG A 33 16.60 8.89 3.92
N ALA A 34 15.66 7.96 3.88
CA ALA A 34 14.30 8.27 3.46
C ALA A 34 13.59 9.19 4.46
N ILE A 35 13.80 8.97 5.77
CA ILE A 35 13.22 9.81 6.83
C ILE A 35 13.78 11.22 6.76
N VAL A 36 15.10 11.37 6.70
CA VAL A 36 15.74 12.70 6.60
C VAL A 36 15.26 13.42 5.35
N ALA A 37 15.20 12.74 4.21
CA ALA A 37 14.67 13.34 2.98
C ALA A 37 13.20 13.80 3.12
N ALA A 38 12.37 13.05 3.84
CA ALA A 38 10.96 13.44 4.09
C ALA A 38 10.87 14.65 5.04
N LEU A 39 11.73 14.73 6.04
CA LEU A 39 11.82 15.86 6.96
C LEU A 39 12.34 17.14 6.27
N ASP A 40 13.36 17.00 5.44
CA ASP A 40 13.88 18.08 4.62
C ASP A 40 12.82 18.59 3.62
N ASP A 41 12.06 17.71 3.01
CA ASP A 41 10.95 18.06 2.10
C ASP A 41 9.84 18.83 2.85
N ALA A 42 9.54 18.46 4.10
CA ALA A 42 8.60 19.17 4.96
C ALA A 42 9.17 20.49 5.51
N GLY A 43 10.49 20.64 5.61
CA GLY A 43 11.16 21.74 6.30
C GLY A 43 11.08 21.62 7.84
N ILE A 44 11.12 20.40 8.35
CA ILE A 44 11.00 20.07 9.79
C ILE A 44 12.33 19.51 10.29
N ALA A 45 12.78 19.98 11.47
CA ALA A 45 14.01 19.47 12.05
C ALA A 45 13.82 18.07 12.65
N PRO A 46 14.79 17.15 12.54
CA PRO A 46 14.68 15.81 13.13
C PRO A 46 14.34 15.82 14.64
N SER A 47 14.86 16.78 15.39
CA SER A 47 14.60 16.95 16.83
C SER A 47 13.14 17.24 17.19
N GLU A 48 12.31 17.60 16.21
CA GLU A 48 10.89 17.86 16.41
C GLU A 48 10.03 16.60 16.27
N VAL A 49 10.62 15.50 15.79
CA VAL A 49 9.91 14.23 15.62
C VAL A 49 9.66 13.60 16.98
N ASP A 50 8.40 13.37 17.30
CA ASP A 50 7.92 12.78 18.55
C ASP A 50 7.01 11.53 18.34
N ALA A 51 6.77 11.14 17.09
CA ALA A 51 5.98 9.96 16.80
C ALA A 51 6.51 9.14 15.61
N PHE A 52 6.46 7.82 15.76
CA PHE A 52 6.83 6.87 14.73
C PHE A 52 5.72 5.87 14.41
N ALA A 53 5.59 5.51 13.13
CA ALA A 53 4.77 4.38 12.71
C ALA A 53 5.46 3.57 11.61
N SER A 54 5.48 2.26 11.79
CA SER A 54 5.97 1.32 10.79
C SER A 54 4.97 0.19 10.58
N TYR A 55 5.21 -0.72 9.65
CA TYR A 55 4.32 -1.85 9.47
C TYR A 55 5.07 -3.16 9.25
N THR A 56 4.36 -4.26 9.40
CA THR A 56 4.83 -5.65 9.39
C THR A 56 6.02 -5.89 8.48
N MET A 57 6.99 -6.65 8.99
CA MET A 57 8.27 -6.96 8.34
C MET A 57 9.22 -5.76 8.21
N GLU A 58 8.94 -4.63 8.85
CA GLU A 58 9.96 -3.62 9.11
C GLU A 58 10.86 -4.16 10.22
N GLU A 59 12.13 -4.32 9.93
CA GLU A 59 13.10 -4.93 10.85
C GLU A 59 14.01 -3.91 11.53
N THR A 60 13.87 -2.62 11.14
CA THR A 60 14.59 -1.54 11.80
C THR A 60 13.93 -1.20 13.13
N ASP A 61 14.75 -1.04 14.14
CA ASP A 61 14.32 -0.70 15.49
C ASP A 61 14.04 0.81 15.63
N GLU A 62 12.93 1.17 16.24
CA GLU A 62 12.48 2.55 16.39
C GLU A 62 13.49 3.39 17.21
N VAL A 63 14.08 2.81 18.25
CA VAL A 63 15.08 3.49 19.12
C VAL A 63 16.36 3.77 18.33
N GLU A 64 16.80 2.80 17.53
CA GLU A 64 17.97 2.94 16.70
C GLU A 64 17.78 3.96 15.57
N ILE A 65 16.58 4.06 15.01
CA ILE A 65 16.23 5.09 14.05
C ILE A 65 16.19 6.45 14.70
N ALA A 66 15.51 6.59 15.86
CA ALA A 66 15.43 7.85 16.59
C ALA A 66 16.82 8.43 16.92
N LYS A 67 17.70 7.59 17.47
CA LYS A 67 19.10 7.97 17.74
C LYS A 67 19.85 8.39 16.48
N ALA A 68 19.68 7.63 15.39
CA ALA A 68 20.45 7.85 14.16
C ALA A 68 20.06 9.14 13.43
N ILE A 69 18.80 9.57 13.52
CA ILE A 69 18.33 10.82 12.89
C ILE A 69 18.36 12.01 13.85
N GLY A 70 18.55 11.79 15.16
CA GLY A 70 18.47 12.83 16.18
C GLY A 70 17.04 13.28 16.46
N ALA A 71 16.09 12.34 16.53
CA ALA A 71 14.71 12.61 16.91
C ALA A 71 14.60 13.12 18.35
N GLY A 72 13.48 13.81 18.67
CA GLY A 72 13.11 14.16 20.04
C GLY A 72 12.62 12.95 20.84
N ASP A 73 12.05 13.23 22.01
CA ASP A 73 11.42 12.21 22.83
C ASP A 73 10.19 11.63 22.11
N LEU A 74 10.14 10.32 21.92
CA LEU A 74 9.01 9.67 21.28
C LEU A 74 7.86 9.52 22.28
N THR A 75 6.77 10.22 22.05
CA THR A 75 5.52 10.15 22.81
C THR A 75 4.53 9.16 22.24
N HIS A 76 4.71 8.77 20.96
CA HIS A 76 3.91 7.75 20.31
C HIS A 76 4.77 6.92 19.35
N PHE A 77 4.59 5.60 19.40
CA PHE A 77 5.12 4.70 18.38
C PHE A 77 4.21 3.51 18.19
N SER A 78 4.06 3.08 16.95
CA SER A 78 3.18 1.97 16.60
C SER A 78 3.70 1.15 15.43
N LYS A 79 3.36 -0.14 15.44
CA LYS A 79 3.66 -1.06 14.35
C LYS A 79 2.38 -1.73 13.87
N VAL A 80 1.99 -1.48 12.62
CA VAL A 80 0.81 -2.10 12.03
C VAL A 80 1.13 -3.53 11.61
N GLY A 81 0.46 -4.50 12.22
CA GLY A 81 0.80 -5.93 12.13
C GLY A 81 0.34 -6.66 10.88
N PHE A 82 -0.02 -6.00 9.78
CA PHE A 82 -0.69 -6.66 8.67
C PHE A 82 -0.11 -6.33 7.29
N GLY A 83 0.90 -7.10 6.88
CA GLY A 83 1.44 -7.16 5.52
C GLY A 83 1.63 -5.83 4.77
N GLY A 84 1.80 -5.91 3.46
CA GLY A 84 1.96 -4.71 2.61
C GLY A 84 0.74 -3.81 2.55
N GLY A 85 -0.45 -4.33 2.85
CA GLY A 85 -1.68 -3.55 2.98
C GLY A 85 -1.73 -2.61 4.18
N GLY A 86 -0.82 -2.75 5.15
CA GLY A 86 -0.74 -1.93 6.34
C GLY A 86 -0.15 -0.53 6.15
N SER A 87 0.38 -0.19 4.97
CA SER A 87 1.10 1.07 4.76
C SER A 87 0.24 2.32 5.04
N CYS A 88 -0.96 2.40 4.51
CA CYS A 88 -1.85 3.54 4.76
C CYS A 88 -2.31 3.63 6.22
N ALA A 89 -2.34 2.51 6.93
CA ALA A 89 -2.70 2.49 8.34
C ALA A 89 -1.65 3.14 9.23
N THR A 90 -0.38 3.15 8.84
CA THR A 90 0.65 3.89 9.58
C THR A 90 0.33 5.39 9.62
N VAL A 91 -0.11 5.94 8.49
CA VAL A 91 -0.59 7.34 8.41
C VAL A 91 -1.83 7.54 9.29
N ALA A 92 -2.77 6.58 9.30
CA ALA A 92 -3.96 6.65 10.15
C ALA A 92 -3.61 6.67 11.64
N HIS A 93 -2.65 5.85 12.08
CA HIS A 93 -2.19 5.81 13.48
C HIS A 93 -1.54 7.15 13.88
N LEU A 94 -0.66 7.69 13.04
CA LEU A 94 -0.06 9.00 13.30
C LEU A 94 -1.11 10.11 13.30
N ALA A 95 -2.04 10.09 12.34
CA ALA A 95 -3.13 11.06 12.30
C ALA A 95 -3.98 11.02 13.57
N ALA A 96 -4.27 9.82 14.10
CA ALA A 96 -5.01 9.68 15.36
C ALA A 96 -4.20 10.22 16.55
N ALA A 97 -2.92 9.88 16.67
CA ALA A 97 -2.06 10.35 17.75
C ALA A 97 -1.95 11.88 17.75
N ILE A 98 -1.76 12.48 16.57
CA ILE A 98 -1.63 13.94 16.43
C ILE A 98 -2.98 14.64 16.70
N ALA A 99 -4.08 14.14 16.15
CA ALA A 99 -5.41 14.73 16.35
C ALA A 99 -5.90 14.65 17.80
N THR A 100 -5.37 13.70 18.58
CA THR A 100 -5.68 13.57 20.02
C THR A 100 -4.65 14.25 20.94
N GLY A 101 -3.65 14.92 20.37
CA GLY A 101 -2.63 15.64 21.15
C GLY A 101 -1.59 14.75 21.81
N GLN A 102 -1.48 13.48 21.43
CA GLN A 102 -0.44 12.57 21.92
C GLN A 102 0.91 12.84 21.26
N ALA A 103 0.92 13.40 20.05
CA ALA A 103 2.11 13.73 19.31
C ALA A 103 1.89 14.97 18.44
N SER A 104 2.97 15.54 17.91
CA SER A 104 2.98 16.74 17.08
C SER A 104 3.52 16.49 15.68
N VAL A 105 4.60 15.71 15.56
CA VAL A 105 5.30 15.41 14.32
C VAL A 105 5.53 13.90 14.21
N GLY A 106 4.77 13.27 13.33
CA GLY A 106 4.86 11.84 13.10
C GLY A 106 5.60 11.48 11.82
N VAL A 107 6.41 10.43 11.87
CA VAL A 107 7.06 9.86 10.69
C VAL A 107 6.62 8.42 10.50
N ALA A 108 6.06 8.13 9.33
CA ALA A 108 5.85 6.75 8.87
C ALA A 108 6.94 6.38 7.87
N TRP A 109 7.54 5.19 8.02
CA TRP A 109 8.57 4.71 7.09
C TRP A 109 8.45 3.23 6.79
N ARG A 110 9.09 2.85 5.70
CA ARG A 110 9.37 1.47 5.34
C ARG A 110 10.73 1.37 4.69
N SER A 111 11.56 0.44 5.18
CA SER A 111 12.82 0.07 4.56
C SER A 111 12.91 -1.43 4.35
N ARG A 112 13.39 -1.87 3.20
CA ARG A 112 13.54 -3.30 2.92
C ARG A 112 14.73 -3.61 2.02
N LYS A 113 15.37 -4.72 2.32
CA LYS A 113 16.35 -5.37 1.44
C LYS A 113 15.77 -6.66 0.87
N ARG A 114 14.70 -6.53 0.10
CA ARG A 114 14.01 -7.68 -0.50
C ARG A 114 14.70 -8.22 -1.74
N GLY A 115 15.36 -7.37 -2.50
CA GLY A 115 16.07 -7.76 -3.72
C GLY A 115 17.33 -8.55 -3.42
N SER A 116 18.07 -8.16 -2.36
CA SER A 116 19.35 -8.78 -1.95
C SER A 116 19.28 -9.59 -0.67
N GLY A 117 18.27 -9.38 0.17
CA GLY A 117 18.11 -10.04 1.46
C GLY A 117 17.46 -11.43 1.39
N PRO A 118 17.35 -12.10 2.53
CA PRO A 118 16.72 -13.42 2.61
C PRO A 118 15.22 -13.33 2.34
N ARG A 119 14.68 -14.33 1.65
CA ARG A 119 13.25 -14.45 1.40
C ARG A 119 12.58 -15.18 2.57
N PRO A 120 11.56 -14.60 3.24
CA PRO A 120 10.93 -15.22 4.41
C PRO A 120 10.37 -16.62 4.14
N TRP A 121 9.87 -16.88 2.93
CA TRP A 121 9.30 -18.18 2.55
C TRP A 121 10.35 -19.25 2.24
N LYS A 122 11.64 -18.92 2.16
CA LYS A 122 12.72 -19.89 2.04
C LYS A 122 13.14 -20.48 3.37
N ASN A 123 12.73 -19.87 4.48
CA ASN A 123 13.10 -20.36 5.80
C ASN A 123 12.22 -21.56 6.15
N THR A 124 12.83 -22.73 6.26
CA THR A 124 12.20 -23.98 6.70
C THR A 124 12.09 -23.95 8.22
N GLN A 125 11.09 -23.28 8.76
CA GLN A 125 10.81 -23.34 10.20
C GLN A 125 10.29 -24.74 10.56
N VAL A 126 10.89 -25.36 11.55
CA VAL A 126 10.46 -26.67 12.09
C VAL A 126 9.08 -26.54 12.76
N GLN A 127 8.76 -25.37 13.33
CA GLN A 127 7.45 -25.09 13.91
C GLN A 127 6.73 -24.04 13.04
N LEU A 128 5.59 -24.43 12.52
CA LEU A 128 4.73 -23.53 11.74
C LEU A 128 3.69 -22.89 12.65
N PRO A 129 3.46 -21.56 12.53
CA PRO A 129 2.31 -20.95 13.18
C PRO A 129 1.01 -21.54 12.63
N THR A 130 -0.04 -21.47 13.41
CA THR A 130 -1.33 -22.18 13.20
C THR A 130 -1.84 -22.21 11.75
N PRO A 131 -1.90 -21.11 11.00
CA PRO A 131 -2.35 -21.18 9.61
C PRO A 131 -1.42 -22.00 8.71
N GLY A 132 -0.10 -21.87 8.88
CA GLY A 132 0.88 -22.59 8.07
C GLY A 132 0.82 -24.11 8.21
N GLN A 133 0.36 -24.63 9.35
CA GLN A 133 0.19 -26.06 9.57
C GLN A 133 -0.84 -26.68 8.62
N TRP A 134 -1.84 -25.90 8.22
CA TRP A 134 -2.95 -26.36 7.37
C TRP A 134 -2.77 -26.02 5.89
N THR A 135 -1.85 -25.13 5.54
CA THR A 135 -1.66 -24.68 4.17
C THR A 135 -0.37 -25.19 3.54
N ARG A 136 0.75 -25.19 4.27
CA ARG A 136 2.06 -25.57 3.72
C ARG A 136 2.17 -27.04 3.31
N PRO A 137 1.58 -28.03 4.01
CA PRO A 137 1.61 -29.43 3.55
C PRO A 137 0.95 -29.64 2.18
N PHE A 138 0.05 -28.71 1.80
CA PHE A 138 -0.65 -28.73 0.51
C PHE A 138 0.00 -27.83 -0.54
N GLY A 139 1.23 -27.34 -0.29
CA GLY A 139 2.01 -26.57 -1.26
C GLY A 139 1.79 -25.07 -1.25
N LEU A 140 0.97 -24.52 -0.35
CA LEU A 140 0.78 -23.07 -0.21
C LEU A 140 1.95 -22.48 0.61
N LEU A 141 3.09 -22.31 -0.03
CA LEU A 141 4.35 -21.90 0.62
C LEU A 141 4.61 -20.40 0.53
N ARG A 142 4.09 -19.75 -0.51
CA ARG A 142 4.38 -18.36 -0.86
C ARG A 142 3.08 -17.57 -0.99
N PRO A 143 3.12 -16.25 -0.82
CA PRO A 143 1.97 -15.40 -1.12
C PRO A 143 1.39 -15.63 -2.53
N ALA A 144 2.25 -15.90 -3.53
CA ALA A 144 1.81 -16.18 -4.89
C ALA A 144 0.92 -17.42 -4.98
N ASP A 145 1.15 -18.43 -4.14
CA ASP A 145 0.38 -19.68 -4.16
C ASP A 145 -1.04 -19.43 -3.64
N GLU A 146 -1.18 -18.67 -2.55
CA GLU A 146 -2.48 -18.28 -2.00
C GLU A 146 -3.25 -17.34 -2.96
N ILE A 147 -2.57 -16.35 -3.52
CA ILE A 147 -3.18 -15.41 -4.47
C ILE A 147 -3.50 -16.10 -5.80
N GLY A 148 -2.74 -17.12 -6.20
CA GLY A 148 -3.06 -17.96 -7.36
C GLY A 148 -4.42 -18.64 -7.22
N MET A 149 -4.74 -19.18 -6.04
CA MET A 149 -6.07 -19.75 -5.75
C MET A 149 -7.16 -18.68 -5.82
N LEU A 150 -6.92 -17.51 -5.22
CA LEU A 150 -7.85 -16.38 -5.27
C LEU A 150 -8.08 -15.91 -6.73
N ALA A 151 -7.00 -15.83 -7.51
CA ALA A 151 -7.07 -15.47 -8.94
C ALA A 151 -7.91 -16.48 -9.72
N ARG A 152 -7.72 -17.79 -9.48
CA ARG A 152 -8.51 -18.84 -10.11
C ARG A 152 -9.99 -18.70 -9.77
N ARG A 153 -10.32 -18.42 -8.51
CA ARG A 153 -11.69 -18.16 -8.07
C ARG A 153 -12.27 -16.92 -8.74
N TYR A 154 -11.49 -15.83 -8.82
CA TYR A 154 -11.88 -14.61 -9.50
C TYR A 154 -12.18 -14.85 -11.00
N MET A 155 -11.33 -15.63 -11.67
CA MET A 155 -11.52 -16.01 -13.07
C MET A 155 -12.81 -16.82 -13.27
N HIS A 156 -13.11 -17.74 -12.35
CA HIS A 156 -14.32 -18.55 -12.40
C HIS A 156 -15.59 -17.69 -12.21
N GLU A 157 -15.62 -16.86 -11.18
CA GLU A 157 -16.80 -16.06 -10.82
C GLU A 157 -17.12 -14.96 -11.82
N TYR A 158 -16.09 -14.35 -12.41
CA TYR A 158 -16.24 -13.18 -13.26
C TYR A 158 -15.89 -13.40 -14.72
N GLY A 159 -15.57 -14.61 -15.12
CA GLY A 159 -15.14 -14.91 -16.50
C GLY A 159 -13.84 -14.21 -16.88
N ALA A 160 -13.01 -13.84 -15.90
CA ALA A 160 -11.74 -13.20 -16.16
C ALA A 160 -10.77 -14.18 -16.82
N THR A 161 -9.93 -13.68 -17.73
CA THR A 161 -8.95 -14.46 -18.48
C THR A 161 -7.53 -13.92 -18.27
N ARG A 162 -6.54 -14.62 -18.81
CA ARG A 162 -5.16 -14.14 -18.83
C ARG A 162 -5.01 -12.78 -19.53
N ASP A 163 -5.82 -12.51 -20.55
CA ASP A 163 -5.79 -11.21 -21.23
C ASP A 163 -6.24 -10.07 -20.32
N HIS A 164 -7.18 -10.32 -19.38
CA HIS A 164 -7.56 -9.33 -18.40
C HIS A 164 -6.40 -9.05 -17.40
N LEU A 165 -5.70 -10.09 -16.95
CA LEU A 165 -4.52 -9.93 -16.09
C LEU A 165 -3.37 -9.23 -16.84
N PHE A 166 -3.14 -9.60 -18.12
CA PHE A 166 -2.19 -8.91 -18.99
C PHE A 166 -2.48 -7.40 -19.08
N ASN A 167 -3.74 -7.01 -19.27
CA ASN A 167 -4.10 -5.60 -19.37
C ASN A 167 -3.74 -4.82 -18.09
N VAL A 168 -3.90 -5.44 -16.92
CA VAL A 168 -3.46 -4.84 -15.64
C VAL A 168 -1.94 -4.70 -15.60
N ALA A 169 -1.21 -5.78 -15.90
CA ALA A 169 0.25 -5.76 -15.94
C ALA A 169 0.81 -4.74 -16.95
N LEU A 170 0.18 -4.64 -18.13
CA LEU A 170 0.54 -3.69 -19.16
C LEU A 170 0.30 -2.24 -18.72
N ALA A 171 -0.83 -1.96 -18.07
CA ALA A 171 -1.13 -0.62 -17.55
C ALA A 171 -0.09 -0.15 -16.53
N CYS A 172 0.28 -1.02 -15.58
CA CYS A 172 1.35 -0.75 -14.61
C CYS A 172 2.71 -0.56 -15.31
N ARG A 173 3.04 -1.43 -16.29
CA ARG A 173 4.30 -1.36 -17.03
C ARG A 173 4.42 -0.07 -17.85
N ASN A 174 3.36 0.34 -18.53
CA ASN A 174 3.35 1.57 -19.31
C ASN A 174 3.60 2.82 -18.46
N ARG A 175 3.10 2.83 -17.21
CA ARG A 175 3.41 3.91 -16.26
C ARG A 175 4.85 3.87 -15.78
N ALA A 176 5.35 2.68 -15.47
CA ALA A 176 6.74 2.48 -15.07
C ALA A 176 7.73 2.87 -16.19
N ASN A 177 7.41 2.59 -17.45
CA ASN A 177 8.25 2.96 -18.59
C ASN A 177 8.45 4.46 -18.75
N GLN A 178 7.55 5.28 -18.24
CA GLN A 178 7.60 6.74 -18.33
C GLN A 178 8.22 7.39 -17.07
N ASN A 179 8.53 6.61 -16.05
CA ASN A 179 9.10 7.11 -14.80
C ASN A 179 10.58 6.71 -14.69
N PRO A 180 11.53 7.66 -14.81
CA PRO A 180 12.95 7.36 -14.70
C PRO A 180 13.38 6.73 -13.37
N ALA A 181 12.62 6.97 -12.28
CA ALA A 181 12.88 6.37 -10.98
C ALA A 181 12.36 4.93 -10.85
N ALA A 182 11.58 4.43 -11.81
CA ALA A 182 11.01 3.09 -11.74
C ALA A 182 12.01 2.02 -12.22
N MET A 183 12.02 0.88 -11.53
CA MET A 183 12.83 -0.30 -11.92
C MET A 183 12.56 -0.78 -13.35
N MET A 184 11.37 -0.51 -13.88
CA MET A 184 10.94 -0.91 -15.21
C MET A 184 10.91 0.27 -16.21
N TYR A 185 11.64 1.33 -15.92
CA TYR A 185 11.85 2.43 -16.87
C TYR A 185 12.43 1.90 -18.20
N GLU A 186 11.86 2.33 -19.32
CA GLU A 186 12.26 1.91 -20.67
C GLU A 186 12.27 0.39 -20.93
N ARG A 187 11.49 -0.38 -20.18
CA ARG A 187 11.36 -1.84 -20.34
C ARG A 187 9.94 -2.22 -20.71
N PRO A 188 9.55 -2.13 -21.99
CA PRO A 188 8.17 -2.42 -22.41
C PRO A 188 7.77 -3.88 -22.15
N LEU A 189 6.47 -4.11 -22.06
CA LEU A 189 5.87 -5.44 -21.98
C LEU A 189 4.97 -5.66 -23.16
N THR A 190 5.20 -6.75 -23.92
CA THR A 190 4.32 -7.16 -25.00
C THR A 190 3.39 -8.28 -24.55
N ARG A 191 2.29 -8.46 -25.29
CA ARG A 191 1.36 -9.57 -25.03
C ARG A 191 2.05 -10.94 -25.20
N GLU A 192 2.91 -11.07 -26.17
CA GLU A 192 3.67 -12.31 -26.43
C GLU A 192 4.59 -12.65 -25.24
N MET A 193 5.37 -11.68 -24.77
CA MET A 193 6.21 -11.85 -23.56
C MET A 193 5.40 -12.32 -22.36
N TYR A 194 4.20 -11.73 -22.15
CA TYR A 194 3.33 -12.11 -21.05
C TYR A 194 2.77 -13.53 -21.22
N MET A 195 2.26 -13.88 -22.41
CA MET A 195 1.61 -15.17 -22.65
C MET A 195 2.59 -16.35 -22.63
N THR A 196 3.87 -16.11 -22.98
CA THR A 196 4.94 -17.12 -22.95
C THR A 196 5.72 -17.14 -21.65
N ALA A 197 5.44 -16.20 -20.71
CA ALA A 197 6.15 -16.12 -19.45
C ALA A 197 5.94 -17.37 -18.58
N ARG A 198 7.01 -17.76 -17.88
CA ARG A 198 6.96 -18.89 -16.95
C ARG A 198 5.93 -18.67 -15.85
N TRP A 199 5.30 -19.72 -15.42
CA TRP A 199 4.42 -19.72 -14.27
C TRP A 199 5.21 -19.53 -12.96
N ILE A 200 4.67 -18.72 -12.06
CA ILE A 200 5.10 -18.64 -10.66
C ILE A 200 4.21 -19.53 -9.80
N SER A 201 2.90 -19.38 -9.94
CA SER A 201 1.85 -20.24 -9.37
C SER A 201 0.61 -20.06 -10.24
N GLU A 202 0.29 -21.04 -11.07
CA GLU A 202 -0.81 -20.89 -12.06
C GLU A 202 -2.12 -20.47 -11.38
N PRO A 203 -2.82 -19.42 -11.88
CA PRO A 203 -2.71 -18.74 -13.17
C PRO A 203 -1.78 -17.54 -13.22
N LEU A 204 -0.93 -17.32 -12.20
CA LEU A 204 -0.01 -16.19 -12.12
C LEU A 204 1.32 -16.51 -12.82
N CYS A 205 1.65 -15.76 -13.85
CA CYS A 205 2.96 -15.80 -14.48
C CYS A 205 3.94 -14.82 -13.84
N LEU A 206 5.17 -14.76 -14.35
CA LEU A 206 6.22 -13.86 -13.83
C LEU A 206 5.76 -12.41 -13.71
N PHE A 207 5.01 -11.91 -14.70
CA PHE A 207 4.59 -10.51 -14.77
C PHE A 207 3.36 -10.17 -13.91
N ASP A 208 2.76 -11.15 -13.27
CA ASP A 208 1.65 -10.96 -12.34
C ASP A 208 2.10 -10.69 -10.90
N ASN A 209 3.40 -10.74 -10.65
CA ASN A 209 4.00 -10.61 -9.32
C ASN A 209 4.80 -9.32 -9.21
N CYS A 210 4.72 -8.64 -8.06
CA CYS A 210 5.53 -7.47 -7.78
C CYS A 210 7.03 -7.81 -7.75
N LEU A 211 7.84 -6.80 -7.98
CA LEU A 211 9.30 -6.93 -7.89
C LEU A 211 9.76 -7.00 -6.43
N GLU A 212 10.82 -7.76 -6.22
CA GLU A 212 11.59 -7.73 -4.99
C GLU A 212 12.75 -6.75 -5.17
N THR A 213 12.71 -5.64 -4.44
CA THR A 213 13.70 -4.55 -4.53
C THR A 213 14.20 -4.16 -3.15
N ASP A 214 15.41 -3.58 -3.11
CA ASP A 214 15.94 -2.86 -1.98
C ASP A 214 15.54 -1.39 -2.10
N GLY A 215 15.24 -0.75 -0.98
CA GLY A 215 14.90 0.66 -0.93
C GLY A 215 14.11 1.04 0.32
N ALA A 216 13.92 2.33 0.51
CA ALA A 216 13.12 2.87 1.61
C ALA A 216 12.31 4.08 1.16
N LEU A 217 11.22 4.32 1.87
CA LEU A 217 10.38 5.49 1.74
C LEU A 217 9.84 5.92 3.10
N ALA A 218 9.54 7.21 3.23
CA ALA A 218 8.97 7.79 4.44
C ALA A 218 8.00 8.93 4.09
N CYS A 219 7.10 9.22 5.01
CA CYS A 219 6.30 10.45 4.97
C CYS A 219 6.19 11.08 6.37
N VAL A 220 6.05 12.39 6.39
CA VAL A 220 5.87 13.20 7.60
C VAL A 220 4.42 13.60 7.72
N VAL A 221 3.83 13.38 8.88
CA VAL A 221 2.44 13.76 9.22
C VAL A 221 2.47 14.75 10.36
N VAL A 222 1.72 15.84 10.19
CA VAL A 222 1.60 16.91 11.22
C VAL A 222 0.13 17.35 11.34
N SER A 223 -0.18 18.21 12.31
CA SER A 223 -1.51 18.83 12.39
C SER A 223 -1.79 19.68 11.13
N ALA A 224 -3.08 19.82 10.79
CA ALA A 224 -3.51 20.66 9.67
C ALA A 224 -3.10 22.13 9.83
N GLU A 225 -3.01 22.61 11.06
CA GLU A 225 -2.53 23.95 11.38
C GLU A 225 -1.05 24.09 11.04
N ARG A 226 -0.20 23.21 11.58
CA ARG A 226 1.26 23.23 11.33
C ARG A 226 1.60 23.00 9.86
N ALA A 227 0.81 22.20 9.17
CA ALA A 227 1.07 21.86 7.75
C ALA A 227 1.06 23.09 6.82
N ARG A 228 0.43 24.20 7.23
CA ARG A 228 0.40 25.45 6.47
C ARG A 228 1.74 26.18 6.47
N ASP A 229 2.54 25.93 7.50
CA ASP A 229 3.87 26.53 7.70
C ASP A 229 5.00 25.63 7.17
N CYS A 230 4.67 24.43 6.68
CA CYS A 230 5.62 23.52 6.08
C CYS A 230 5.99 23.95 4.67
N ARG A 231 7.15 23.46 4.20
CA ARG A 231 7.72 23.84 2.87
C ARG A 231 6.83 23.41 1.71
N GLN A 232 6.21 22.24 1.81
CA GLN A 232 5.38 21.68 0.75
C GLN A 232 3.90 22.00 0.97
N ARG A 233 3.14 22.02 -0.14
CA ARG A 233 1.70 22.14 -0.07
C ARG A 233 1.12 20.94 0.69
N PRO A 234 0.34 21.14 1.76
CA PRO A 234 -0.18 20.04 2.57
C PRO A 234 -1.15 19.16 1.80
N VAL A 235 -1.09 17.84 2.06
CA VAL A 235 -2.06 16.86 1.61
C VAL A 235 -2.85 16.40 2.83
N TYR A 236 -4.07 16.90 3.01
CA TYR A 236 -4.90 16.62 4.17
C TYR A 236 -5.38 15.18 4.22
N VAL A 237 -5.31 14.55 5.39
CA VAL A 237 -5.89 13.24 5.65
C VAL A 237 -7.38 13.41 5.92
N HIS A 238 -8.20 13.21 4.91
CA HIS A 238 -9.64 13.41 4.99
C HIS A 238 -10.36 12.28 5.73
N SER A 239 -9.98 11.04 5.45
CA SER A 239 -10.47 9.84 6.12
C SER A 239 -9.42 8.74 6.05
N ALA A 240 -9.42 7.87 7.03
CA ALA A 240 -8.55 6.70 7.06
C ALA A 240 -9.28 5.53 7.72
N ALA A 241 -9.02 4.31 7.25
CA ALA A 241 -9.62 3.11 7.80
C ALA A 241 -8.71 1.90 7.68
N GLN A 242 -8.84 0.99 8.63
CA GLN A 242 -8.32 -0.37 8.59
C GLN A 242 -9.49 -1.35 8.64
N GLY A 243 -9.28 -2.56 8.13
CA GLY A 243 -10.30 -3.59 8.20
C GLY A 243 -9.77 -4.98 8.00
N LEU A 244 -10.29 -5.89 8.79
CA LEU A 244 -10.17 -7.34 8.61
C LEU A 244 -11.56 -7.96 8.75
N PRO A 245 -11.95 -8.88 7.87
CA PRO A 245 -13.18 -9.68 8.07
C PRO A 245 -13.01 -10.59 9.29
N ALA A 246 -14.11 -10.95 9.94
CA ALA A 246 -14.10 -11.75 11.16
C ALA A 246 -13.43 -13.13 11.01
N GLN A 247 -13.47 -13.70 9.82
CA GLN A 247 -12.89 -15.02 9.52
C GLN A 247 -11.72 -14.95 8.55
N HIS A 248 -10.96 -13.85 8.62
CA HIS A 248 -9.80 -13.67 7.74
C HIS A 248 -8.70 -14.68 8.07
N HIS A 249 -8.11 -15.26 7.02
CA HIS A 249 -7.07 -16.26 7.13
C HIS A 249 -5.91 -15.98 6.18
N GLY A 250 -4.76 -15.63 6.71
CA GLY A 250 -3.57 -15.36 5.91
C GLY A 250 -3.81 -14.24 4.89
N MET A 251 -3.61 -14.56 3.62
CA MET A 251 -3.80 -13.61 2.51
C MET A 251 -5.14 -13.73 1.79
N VAL A 252 -5.97 -14.71 2.18
CA VAL A 252 -7.23 -15.06 1.54
C VAL A 252 -8.30 -15.44 2.56
N ASN A 253 -9.55 -15.33 2.16
CA ASN A 253 -10.73 -15.66 2.96
C ASN A 253 -11.36 -16.98 2.47
N TYR A 254 -10.78 -18.11 2.79
CA TYR A 254 -11.34 -19.41 2.36
C TYR A 254 -12.64 -19.78 3.05
N TRP A 255 -12.88 -19.22 4.24
CA TRP A 255 -13.95 -19.65 5.16
C TRP A 255 -15.20 -18.78 5.07
N THR A 256 -15.24 -17.81 4.19
CA THR A 256 -16.40 -16.94 3.99
C THR A 256 -17.20 -17.38 2.78
N ASP A 257 -18.50 -17.07 2.76
CA ASP A 257 -19.39 -17.34 1.63
C ASP A 257 -18.89 -16.67 0.34
N ASP A 258 -18.25 -15.50 0.46
CA ASP A 258 -17.56 -14.83 -0.64
C ASP A 258 -16.07 -14.66 -0.35
N PRO A 259 -15.22 -15.61 -0.81
CA PRO A 259 -13.78 -15.54 -0.59
C PRO A 259 -13.08 -14.39 -1.32
N LEU A 260 -13.77 -13.69 -2.23
CA LEU A 260 -13.26 -12.51 -2.92
C LEU A 260 -13.47 -11.21 -2.12
N THR A 261 -14.30 -11.25 -1.08
CA THR A 261 -14.39 -10.16 -0.10
C THR A 261 -13.25 -10.31 0.90
N GLY A 262 -12.36 -9.34 0.92
CA GLY A 262 -11.17 -9.35 1.78
C GLY A 262 -11.11 -8.13 2.70
N PRO A 263 -9.97 -7.88 3.29
CA PRO A 263 -9.72 -6.70 4.14
C PRO A 263 -10.11 -5.38 3.50
N ALA A 264 -9.91 -5.24 2.17
CA ALA A 264 -10.28 -4.04 1.42
C ALA A 264 -11.77 -3.70 1.51
N TRP A 265 -12.66 -4.71 1.55
CA TRP A 265 -14.11 -4.50 1.70
C TRP A 265 -14.47 -3.95 3.08
N THR A 266 -13.87 -4.50 4.13
CA THR A 266 -14.10 -4.04 5.49
C THR A 266 -13.53 -2.63 5.67
N ALA A 267 -12.32 -2.38 5.21
CA ALA A 267 -11.69 -1.06 5.27
C ALA A 267 -12.50 -0.01 4.48
N ALA A 268 -12.94 -0.32 3.26
CA ALA A 268 -13.70 0.60 2.42
C ALA A 268 -15.01 1.05 3.06
N ARG A 269 -15.76 0.13 3.68
CA ARG A 269 -17.01 0.48 4.38
C ARG A 269 -16.77 1.48 5.50
N HIS A 270 -15.69 1.31 6.26
CA HIS A 270 -15.33 2.23 7.33
C HIS A 270 -14.78 3.54 6.80
N LEU A 271 -14.01 3.50 5.71
CA LEU A 271 -13.48 4.69 5.05
C LEU A 271 -14.61 5.63 4.62
N TRP A 272 -15.54 5.10 3.84
CA TRP A 272 -16.66 5.92 3.29
C TRP A 272 -17.65 6.36 4.37
N LYS A 273 -17.85 5.54 5.41
CA LYS A 273 -18.65 5.95 6.57
C LYS A 273 -18.03 7.13 7.32
N GLY A 274 -16.71 7.22 7.36
CA GLY A 274 -15.97 8.31 8.02
C GLY A 274 -15.75 9.54 7.13
N ALA A 275 -16.01 9.42 5.82
CA ALA A 275 -15.86 10.50 4.84
C ALA A 275 -17.23 11.07 4.46
N ASP A 276 -17.28 12.36 4.14
CA ASP A 276 -18.44 13.00 3.47
C ASP A 276 -18.29 13.00 1.94
N LEU A 277 -17.39 12.13 1.45
CA LEU A 277 -17.08 11.90 0.05
C LEU A 277 -17.42 10.46 -0.32
N GLY A 278 -17.63 10.20 -1.60
CA GLY A 278 -17.81 8.87 -2.15
C GLY A 278 -16.77 8.51 -3.21
N PRO A 279 -16.80 7.30 -3.75
CA PRO A 279 -15.87 6.89 -4.80
C PRO A 279 -15.88 7.77 -6.04
N GLN A 280 -17.01 8.41 -6.36
CA GLN A 280 -17.19 9.32 -7.49
C GLN A 280 -16.45 10.66 -7.31
N ASP A 281 -16.08 10.99 -6.07
CA ASP A 281 -15.38 12.24 -5.74
C ASP A 281 -13.86 12.06 -5.75
N VAL A 282 -13.38 10.86 -6.12
CA VAL A 282 -11.95 10.50 -6.15
C VAL A 282 -11.41 10.68 -7.55
N ASP A 283 -10.45 11.58 -7.72
CA ASP A 283 -9.77 11.82 -9.00
C ASP A 283 -8.69 10.77 -9.29
N VAL A 284 -7.96 10.33 -8.25
CA VAL A 284 -6.82 9.40 -8.37
C VAL A 284 -6.87 8.37 -7.26
N ALA A 285 -6.75 7.09 -7.62
CA ALA A 285 -6.64 5.99 -6.67
C ALA A 285 -5.28 5.30 -6.79
N GLN A 286 -4.57 5.20 -5.69
CA GLN A 286 -3.37 4.37 -5.55
C GLN A 286 -3.75 3.05 -4.89
N ILE A 287 -3.57 1.96 -5.62
CA ILE A 287 -3.93 0.62 -5.14
C ILE A 287 -2.67 -0.23 -5.10
N TYR A 288 -2.39 -0.84 -3.95
CA TYR A 288 -1.24 -1.75 -3.81
C TYR A 288 -1.38 -2.97 -4.74
N ASP A 289 -0.44 -3.10 -5.65
CA ASP A 289 -0.44 -4.01 -6.79
C ASP A 289 0.51 -5.21 -6.62
N ALA A 290 0.59 -5.78 -5.43
CA ALA A 290 1.46 -6.93 -5.18
C ALA A 290 1.27 -8.07 -6.19
N PHE A 291 0.05 -8.24 -6.70
CA PHE A 291 -0.32 -9.20 -7.74
C PHE A 291 -1.41 -8.61 -8.63
N THR A 292 -1.36 -8.88 -9.93
CA THR A 292 -2.32 -8.32 -10.90
C THR A 292 -3.80 -8.56 -10.54
N PRO A 293 -4.25 -9.74 -10.06
CA PRO A 293 -5.67 -9.95 -9.72
C PRO A 293 -6.16 -9.14 -8.51
N LEU A 294 -5.25 -8.65 -7.67
CA LEU A 294 -5.63 -7.83 -6.52
C LEU A 294 -6.14 -6.44 -6.92
N ILE A 295 -5.68 -5.88 -8.03
CA ILE A 295 -6.10 -4.54 -8.47
C ILE A 295 -7.60 -4.50 -8.77
N PRO A 296 -8.17 -5.32 -9.66
CA PRO A 296 -9.60 -5.29 -9.93
C PRO A 296 -10.43 -5.69 -8.70
N SER A 297 -9.95 -6.61 -7.87
CA SER A 297 -10.63 -7.01 -6.64
C SER A 297 -10.72 -5.86 -5.64
N ARG A 298 -9.62 -5.16 -5.38
CA ARG A 298 -9.56 -4.01 -4.48
C ARG A 298 -10.30 -2.79 -5.02
N TRP A 299 -10.19 -2.54 -6.32
CA TRP A 299 -10.97 -1.48 -6.97
C TRP A 299 -12.46 -1.69 -6.75
N ARG A 300 -12.97 -2.89 -6.94
CA ARG A 300 -14.37 -3.22 -6.66
C ARG A 300 -14.73 -2.94 -5.21
N ALA A 301 -13.86 -3.34 -4.28
CA ALA A 301 -14.09 -3.11 -2.85
C ALA A 301 -14.18 -1.63 -2.50
N THR A 302 -13.34 -0.79 -3.10
CA THR A 302 -13.28 0.65 -2.78
C THR A 302 -14.26 1.48 -3.59
N ALA A 303 -14.53 1.12 -4.85
CA ALA A 303 -15.43 1.86 -5.73
C ALA A 303 -16.92 1.57 -5.49
N SER A 304 -17.24 0.48 -4.81
CA SER A 304 -18.62 0.10 -4.51
C SER A 304 -18.99 0.57 -3.09
N ALA A 305 -19.50 1.79 -2.97
CA ALA A 305 -20.08 2.29 -1.72
C ALA A 305 -21.27 1.41 -1.25
N ASP A 306 -21.98 0.80 -2.21
CA ASP A 306 -23.06 -0.16 -1.99
C ASP A 306 -22.59 -1.63 -1.89
N ALA A 307 -21.31 -1.87 -1.68
CA ALA A 307 -20.76 -3.23 -1.54
C ALA A 307 -21.45 -4.10 -0.45
N VAL A 308 -22.29 -3.48 0.37
CA VAL A 308 -23.15 -4.18 1.33
C VAL A 308 -24.35 -4.87 0.64
N ARG A 309 -24.73 -4.47 -0.59
CA ARG A 309 -25.93 -4.96 -1.28
C ARG A 309 -25.73 -5.51 -2.69
N ALA A 310 -24.58 -5.35 -3.31
CA ALA A 310 -24.43 -5.74 -4.72
C ALA A 310 -23.83 -7.13 -4.86
N ARG A 311 -24.65 -8.09 -5.26
CA ARG A 311 -24.19 -9.27 -6.00
C ARG A 311 -23.35 -8.79 -7.21
N PRO A 312 -22.24 -9.47 -7.56
CA PRO A 312 -21.39 -9.05 -8.68
C PRO A 312 -22.22 -8.95 -9.97
N SER A 313 -22.24 -7.75 -10.55
CA SER A 313 -22.80 -7.58 -11.87
C SER A 313 -21.76 -8.04 -12.91
N PRO A 314 -22.10 -8.92 -13.86
CA PRO A 314 -21.19 -9.35 -14.93
C PRO A 314 -20.70 -8.20 -15.83
N ARG A 315 -21.29 -7.01 -15.72
CA ARG A 315 -20.96 -5.84 -16.55
C ARG A 315 -19.79 -5.00 -16.03
N ALA A 316 -19.30 -5.22 -14.81
CA ALA A 316 -18.17 -4.47 -14.23
C ALA A 316 -16.79 -4.83 -14.84
N ALA A 317 -16.73 -5.79 -15.76
CA ALA A 317 -15.49 -6.24 -16.43
C ALA A 317 -15.03 -5.33 -17.58
N ARG A 318 -15.66 -4.20 -17.85
CA ARG A 318 -15.16 -3.26 -18.87
C ARG A 318 -14.19 -2.26 -18.21
N TRP A 319 -13.00 -2.72 -17.94
CA TRP A 319 -11.86 -1.82 -17.78
C TRP A 319 -11.60 -1.12 -19.11
N ARG A 320 -12.12 0.09 -19.26
CA ARG A 320 -11.55 1.02 -20.23
C ARG A 320 -10.35 1.63 -19.53
N SER A 321 -9.15 1.31 -19.98
CA SER A 321 -7.99 2.14 -19.70
C SER A 321 -8.36 3.55 -20.13
N ALA A 322 -8.47 4.47 -19.19
CA ALA A 322 -8.47 5.90 -19.49
C ALA A 322 -7.04 6.30 -19.91
N ALA A 323 -6.50 5.60 -20.91
CA ALA A 323 -5.37 6.00 -21.71
C ALA A 323 -5.91 6.75 -22.92
N GLY A 324 -6.61 7.83 -22.65
CA GLY A 324 -7.00 8.84 -23.62
C GLY A 324 -6.25 10.10 -23.26
N SER A 325 -5.17 10.35 -24.00
CA SER A 325 -4.43 11.60 -24.07
C SER A 325 -5.32 12.82 -23.95
N ARG A 326 -5.12 13.65 -22.93
CA ARG A 326 -5.15 15.11 -23.09
C ARG A 326 -4.16 15.72 -22.11
N SER A 327 -3.10 16.26 -22.68
CA SER A 327 -2.31 17.30 -22.07
C SER A 327 -3.24 18.49 -21.79
N THR A 328 -3.55 18.72 -20.53
CA THR A 328 -4.24 19.94 -20.12
C THR A 328 -3.28 20.77 -19.27
N PRO A 329 -3.13 22.09 -19.55
CA PRO A 329 -2.23 22.95 -18.80
C PRO A 329 -2.66 23.04 -17.34
N ALA A 330 -1.69 23.28 -16.46
CA ALA A 330 -1.87 23.48 -15.03
C ALA A 330 -2.91 24.58 -14.75
N ALA A 331 -4.17 24.18 -14.57
CA ALA A 331 -5.18 25.04 -13.99
C ALA A 331 -5.13 24.88 -12.46
N ALA A 332 -5.30 25.99 -11.77
CA ALA A 332 -5.26 26.09 -10.31
C ALA A 332 -6.11 24.99 -9.64
N VAL A 333 -5.42 24.05 -9.02
CA VAL A 333 -6.04 22.89 -8.37
C VAL A 333 -6.43 23.29 -6.95
N SER A 334 -7.74 23.21 -6.64
CA SER A 334 -8.24 23.29 -5.27
C SER A 334 -7.51 22.30 -4.34
N PRO A 335 -7.38 22.54 -3.02
CA PRO A 335 -6.72 21.62 -2.11
C PRO A 335 -7.39 20.24 -2.17
N ARG A 336 -6.69 19.28 -2.77
CA ARG A 336 -7.19 17.91 -2.92
C ARG A 336 -7.09 17.19 -1.60
N ARG A 337 -8.14 16.52 -1.20
CA ARG A 337 -8.20 15.71 0.02
C ARG A 337 -7.77 14.29 -0.30
N MET A 338 -7.05 13.68 0.63
CA MET A 338 -6.61 12.29 0.51
C MET A 338 -7.45 11.38 1.40
N CYS A 339 -8.04 10.35 0.79
CA CYS A 339 -8.62 9.23 1.53
C CYS A 339 -7.64 8.05 1.46
N THR A 340 -7.31 7.46 2.60
CA THR A 340 -6.40 6.31 2.67
C THR A 340 -7.15 5.05 3.05
N VAL A 341 -6.93 3.98 2.29
CA VAL A 341 -7.43 2.64 2.59
C VAL A 341 -6.26 1.73 2.89
N SER A 342 -6.29 1.08 4.06
CA SER A 342 -5.35 0.03 4.43
C SER A 342 -6.04 -1.33 4.33
N THR A 343 -5.45 -2.24 3.58
CA THR A 343 -5.98 -3.60 3.35
C THR A 343 -5.05 -4.68 3.85
#